data_9b10ba8ee10fbc3852793775c2bb9f85
#
_entry.id   9b10ba8ee10fbc3852793775c2bb9f85
#
_cell.length_a   1.000
_cell.length_b   1.000
_cell.length_c   1.000
_cell.angle_alpha   90.00
_cell.angle_beta   90.00
_cell.angle_gamma   90.00
#
_symmetry.space_group_name_H-M   'P 1'
#
loop_
_entity.id
_entity.type
_entity.pdbx_description
1 polymer ?
#
loop_
_entity_poly.entity_id
_entity_poly.type
_entity_poly.pdbx_seq_one_letter_code
_entity_poly.pdbx_strand_id
1 'polypeptide(L)'
;MKKSRLVMIGNGMAGVRALEELLKLAPDLYDITVFGREPHPNYNRIMLSPLLAGEQTLEQIVLNDWSWYTDNGITLHAGYTVTSIDRQSRTVHAVNAAGEALSAPYDRLIMATGSNPFILPVAGSQLEGVLGYRDIADTQAMIDAATQYRHAVVIGGGLLGLEAANGLIKRGMQVTVVHVNDWLLERQLDEVASQLLRKSLHDRGMQFLMGAQTQELLANEAGRVRAVRFKDGSEVPADLVVMAVGIRPNTALAEAAYLQVNRGIVVHDTLQTTTDPRIYAVGECAAHRGIAYGLVAPLFEQGKVLANHLAELGISRYQGSVTSTKLKVTGINLFSAGDFKGSDITEEIVLSDPISGVYKKLVIADDKLVGACLYGDTLDGSWYFKLLREGSSIADIRDRLMFGETPLADSAAEDQNKPA
;
A
#
# COMPACT_ATOMS: atom_id res chain seq x y z
N MET A 1 13.29 -36.73 -10.99
CA MET A 1 11.82 -36.57 -11.16
C MET A 1 11.57 -35.28 -11.92
N LYS A 2 10.53 -35.21 -12.77
CA LYS A 2 10.17 -33.99 -13.45
C LYS A 2 9.61 -33.01 -12.40
N LYS A 3 10.16 -31.78 -12.33
CA LYS A 3 9.66 -30.74 -11.42
C LYS A 3 8.19 -30.40 -11.77
N SER A 4 7.38 -30.09 -10.77
CA SER A 4 6.04 -29.56 -10.98
C SER A 4 6.09 -28.12 -11.54
N ARG A 5 5.17 -27.75 -12.42
CA ARG A 5 5.15 -26.43 -13.04
C ARG A 5 4.36 -25.46 -12.17
N LEU A 6 5.04 -24.40 -11.72
CA LEU A 6 4.44 -23.30 -10.99
C LEU A 6 4.38 -22.07 -11.91
N VAL A 7 3.19 -21.58 -12.19
CA VAL A 7 3.01 -20.32 -12.92
C VAL A 7 2.55 -19.24 -11.94
N MET A 8 3.14 -18.05 -12.03
CA MET A 8 2.71 -16.87 -11.28
C MET A 8 2.30 -15.75 -12.22
N ILE A 9 1.12 -15.19 -11.98
CA ILE A 9 0.57 -14.04 -12.71
C ILE A 9 0.73 -12.79 -11.85
N GLY A 10 1.60 -11.89 -12.29
CA GLY A 10 1.98 -10.66 -11.59
C GLY A 10 3.39 -10.77 -11.00
N ASN A 11 4.23 -9.77 -11.30
CA ASN A 11 5.62 -9.67 -10.84
C ASN A 11 5.78 -8.61 -9.73
N GLY A 12 4.73 -8.40 -8.93
CA GLY A 12 4.73 -7.43 -7.84
C GLY A 12 5.31 -7.97 -6.54
N MET A 13 5.42 -7.08 -5.54
CA MET A 13 6.07 -7.35 -4.25
C MET A 13 5.53 -8.59 -3.52
N ALA A 14 4.20 -8.79 -3.49
CA ALA A 14 3.58 -9.90 -2.76
C ALA A 14 3.88 -11.26 -3.40
N GLY A 15 3.77 -11.36 -4.73
CA GLY A 15 4.04 -12.59 -5.46
C GLY A 15 5.50 -12.99 -5.39
N VAL A 16 6.42 -12.05 -5.67
CA VAL A 16 7.86 -12.34 -5.64
C VAL A 16 8.31 -12.67 -4.21
N ARG A 17 7.77 -11.99 -3.19
CA ARG A 17 8.03 -12.37 -1.79
C ARG A 17 7.62 -13.80 -1.48
N ALA A 18 6.49 -14.26 -2.02
CA ALA A 18 6.08 -15.66 -1.86
C ALA A 18 7.08 -16.63 -2.56
N LEU A 19 7.62 -16.28 -3.73
CA LEU A 19 8.66 -17.07 -4.38
C LEU A 19 9.97 -17.06 -3.59
N GLU A 20 10.42 -15.93 -3.06
CA GLU A 20 11.61 -15.87 -2.19
C GLU A 20 11.49 -16.81 -0.98
N GLU A 21 10.32 -16.81 -0.32
CA GLU A 21 10.09 -17.71 0.81
C GLU A 21 9.99 -19.18 0.37
N LEU A 22 9.38 -19.46 -0.80
CA LEU A 22 9.30 -20.80 -1.36
C LEU A 22 10.68 -21.37 -1.70
N LEU A 23 11.52 -20.58 -2.34
CA LEU A 23 12.88 -20.98 -2.72
C LEU A 23 13.76 -21.31 -1.50
N LYS A 24 13.55 -20.62 -0.36
CA LYS A 24 14.23 -20.96 0.90
C LYS A 24 13.80 -22.32 1.46
N LEU A 25 12.54 -22.69 1.27
CA LEU A 25 11.96 -23.94 1.82
C LEU A 25 12.15 -25.13 0.89
N ALA A 26 12.00 -24.92 -0.43
CA ALA A 26 11.97 -25.98 -1.44
C ALA A 26 12.50 -25.50 -2.79
N PRO A 27 13.81 -25.22 -2.94
CA PRO A 27 14.39 -24.56 -4.14
C PRO A 27 14.24 -25.39 -5.42
N ASP A 28 14.13 -26.71 -5.30
CA ASP A 28 14.10 -27.63 -6.44
C ASP A 28 12.73 -28.24 -6.76
N LEU A 29 11.68 -27.81 -6.03
CA LEU A 29 10.37 -28.45 -6.15
C LEU A 29 9.64 -28.10 -7.45
N TYR A 30 9.81 -26.86 -7.93
CA TYR A 30 9.08 -26.33 -9.06
C TYR A 30 9.96 -25.86 -10.22
N ASP A 31 9.41 -25.99 -11.44
CA ASP A 31 9.81 -25.21 -12.60
C ASP A 31 8.92 -23.97 -12.64
N ILE A 32 9.53 -22.78 -12.43
CA ILE A 32 8.79 -21.54 -12.13
C ILE A 32 8.75 -20.62 -13.35
N THR A 33 7.54 -20.24 -13.77
CA THR A 33 7.30 -19.21 -14.80
C THR A 33 6.51 -18.05 -14.23
N VAL A 34 6.96 -16.82 -14.46
CA VAL A 34 6.34 -15.59 -13.99
C VAL A 34 5.94 -14.71 -15.17
N PHE A 35 4.71 -14.21 -15.15
CA PHE A 35 4.22 -13.20 -16.10
C PHE A 35 4.07 -11.85 -15.42
N GLY A 36 4.77 -10.83 -15.92
CA GLY A 36 4.68 -9.45 -15.46
C GLY A 36 4.17 -8.52 -16.56
N ARG A 37 3.09 -7.78 -16.32
CA ARG A 37 2.55 -6.81 -17.29
C ARG A 37 3.53 -5.67 -17.55
N GLU A 38 4.24 -5.21 -16.53
CA GLU A 38 5.25 -4.17 -16.65
C GLU A 38 6.55 -4.74 -17.23
N PRO A 39 7.29 -3.97 -18.05
CA PRO A 39 8.56 -4.42 -18.66
C PRO A 39 9.75 -4.25 -17.70
N HIS A 40 9.53 -4.49 -16.41
CA HIS A 40 10.51 -4.28 -15.35
C HIS A 40 10.67 -5.54 -14.48
N PRO A 41 11.85 -5.75 -13.88
CA PRO A 41 12.01 -6.73 -12.80
C PRO A 41 11.22 -6.28 -11.57
N ASN A 42 11.21 -7.08 -10.51
CA ASN A 42 10.49 -6.75 -9.28
C ASN A 42 11.09 -5.51 -8.60
N TYR A 43 10.24 -4.57 -8.25
CA TYR A 43 10.64 -3.33 -7.60
C TYR A 43 9.73 -2.97 -6.41
N ASN A 44 10.24 -2.12 -5.53
CA ASN A 44 9.51 -1.64 -4.36
C ASN A 44 8.54 -0.52 -4.72
N ARG A 45 7.26 -0.85 -4.88
CA ARG A 45 6.20 0.14 -5.21
C ARG A 45 6.04 1.24 -4.15
N ILE A 46 6.40 0.98 -2.89
CA ILE A 46 6.36 2.00 -1.84
C ILE A 46 7.36 3.13 -2.13
N MET A 47 8.43 2.82 -2.86
CA MET A 47 9.48 3.77 -3.21
C MET A 47 9.18 4.58 -4.48
N LEU A 48 8.00 4.40 -5.11
CA LEU A 48 7.56 5.27 -6.20
C LEU A 48 7.39 6.72 -5.75
N SER A 49 6.99 6.95 -4.51
CA SER A 49 6.85 8.31 -3.96
C SER A 49 8.21 9.02 -3.77
N PRO A 50 9.26 8.41 -3.18
CA PRO A 50 10.63 8.93 -3.24
C PRO A 50 11.19 9.07 -4.66
N LEU A 51 10.87 8.17 -5.58
CA LEU A 51 11.26 8.30 -7.01
C LEU A 51 10.62 9.54 -7.64
N LEU A 52 9.31 9.73 -7.46
CA LEU A 52 8.62 10.93 -7.91
C LEU A 52 9.23 12.19 -7.30
N ALA A 53 9.57 12.16 -6.02
CA ALA A 53 10.20 13.28 -5.31
C ALA A 53 11.67 13.56 -5.74
N GLY A 54 12.29 12.69 -6.55
CA GLY A 54 13.69 12.80 -6.95
C GLY A 54 14.70 12.40 -5.86
N GLU A 55 14.25 11.67 -4.84
CA GLU A 55 15.07 11.19 -3.71
C GLU A 55 15.69 9.82 -3.98
N GLN A 56 15.12 9.08 -4.95
CA GLN A 56 15.57 7.75 -5.37
C GLN A 56 15.63 7.67 -6.89
N THR A 57 16.45 6.76 -7.41
CA THR A 57 16.44 6.39 -8.83
C THR A 57 15.67 5.10 -9.06
N LEU A 58 15.36 4.78 -10.31
CA LEU A 58 14.67 3.54 -10.67
C LEU A 58 15.46 2.30 -10.24
N GLU A 59 16.79 2.33 -10.44
CA GLU A 59 17.68 1.23 -10.08
C GLU A 59 17.69 0.97 -8.57
N GLN A 60 17.63 2.04 -7.77
CA GLN A 60 17.65 1.94 -6.30
C GLN A 60 16.37 1.34 -5.72
N ILE A 61 15.25 1.37 -6.43
CA ILE A 61 14.00 0.78 -5.98
C ILE A 61 13.79 -0.66 -6.43
N VAL A 62 14.65 -1.19 -7.32
CA VAL A 62 14.63 -2.61 -7.72
C VAL A 62 14.93 -3.49 -6.51
N LEU A 63 14.08 -4.50 -6.27
CA LEU A 63 14.24 -5.48 -5.20
C LEU A 63 14.98 -6.74 -5.68
N ASN A 64 14.54 -7.25 -6.81
CA ASN A 64 15.10 -8.45 -7.45
C ASN A 64 15.39 -8.09 -8.91
N ASP A 65 16.66 -7.97 -9.27
CA ASP A 65 17.10 -7.66 -10.62
C ASP A 65 16.94 -8.87 -11.58
N TRP A 66 17.28 -8.68 -12.84
CA TRP A 66 17.16 -9.74 -13.84
C TRP A 66 17.99 -10.98 -13.51
N SER A 67 19.16 -10.79 -12.88
CA SER A 67 20.06 -11.89 -12.51
C SER A 67 19.43 -12.76 -11.43
N TRP A 68 18.70 -12.18 -10.50
CA TRP A 68 18.02 -12.94 -9.45
C TRP A 68 17.08 -14.01 -10.02
N TYR A 69 16.32 -13.69 -11.08
CA TYR A 69 15.45 -14.68 -11.73
C TYR A 69 16.24 -15.80 -12.37
N THR A 70 17.29 -15.45 -13.10
CA THR A 70 18.16 -16.41 -13.80
C THR A 70 18.85 -17.35 -12.82
N ASP A 71 19.44 -16.79 -11.75
CA ASP A 71 20.20 -17.51 -10.73
C ASP A 71 19.31 -18.49 -9.94
N ASN A 72 18.00 -18.19 -9.82
CA ASN A 72 17.03 -19.05 -9.17
C ASN A 72 16.24 -19.94 -10.16
N GLY A 73 16.63 -19.98 -11.42
CA GLY A 73 15.98 -20.82 -12.44
C GLY A 73 14.56 -20.43 -12.75
N ILE A 74 14.20 -19.15 -12.57
CA ILE A 74 12.86 -18.60 -12.83
C ILE A 74 12.80 -18.02 -14.25
N THR A 75 11.83 -18.46 -15.04
CA THR A 75 11.54 -17.84 -16.34
C THR A 75 10.61 -16.64 -16.14
N LEU A 76 11.14 -15.40 -16.28
CA LEU A 76 10.35 -14.18 -16.21
C LEU A 76 9.97 -13.69 -17.61
N HIS A 77 8.67 -13.58 -17.89
CA HIS A 77 8.11 -12.92 -19.07
C HIS A 77 7.60 -11.52 -18.67
N ALA A 78 8.52 -10.54 -18.65
CA ALA A 78 8.19 -9.14 -18.41
C ALA A 78 7.58 -8.50 -19.66
N GLY A 79 6.60 -7.59 -19.50
CA GLY A 79 5.86 -6.97 -20.60
C GLY A 79 4.74 -7.85 -21.16
N TYR A 80 4.45 -9.00 -20.53
CA TYR A 80 3.37 -9.89 -20.96
C TYR A 80 2.15 -9.75 -20.06
N THR A 81 1.01 -9.46 -20.65
CA THR A 81 -0.29 -9.41 -19.98
C THR A 81 -1.00 -10.75 -20.15
N VAL A 82 -1.33 -11.39 -19.04
CA VAL A 82 -2.16 -12.60 -19.06
C VAL A 82 -3.59 -12.22 -19.43
N THR A 83 -4.13 -12.89 -20.46
CA THR A 83 -5.45 -12.62 -21.01
C THR A 83 -6.50 -13.65 -20.62
N SER A 84 -6.09 -14.89 -20.33
CA SER A 84 -7.01 -15.95 -19.88
C SER A 84 -6.31 -17.05 -19.10
N ILE A 85 -7.11 -17.76 -18.31
CA ILE A 85 -6.73 -18.97 -17.58
C ILE A 85 -7.71 -20.07 -18.00
N ASP A 86 -7.23 -21.09 -18.68
CA ASP A 86 -8.00 -22.32 -18.93
C ASP A 86 -7.74 -23.30 -17.78
N ARG A 87 -8.71 -23.45 -16.90
CA ARG A 87 -8.64 -24.35 -15.73
C ARG A 87 -8.75 -25.82 -16.11
N GLN A 88 -9.39 -26.14 -17.25
CA GLN A 88 -9.57 -27.51 -17.70
C GLN A 88 -8.26 -28.07 -18.27
N SER A 89 -7.63 -27.34 -19.19
CA SER A 89 -6.31 -27.68 -19.73
C SER A 89 -5.15 -27.28 -18.81
N ARG A 90 -5.41 -26.49 -17.74
CA ARG A 90 -4.43 -25.90 -16.84
C ARG A 90 -3.37 -25.09 -17.59
N THR A 91 -3.82 -24.17 -18.38
CA THR A 91 -2.95 -23.34 -19.23
C THR A 91 -3.27 -21.86 -19.04
N VAL A 92 -2.23 -21.05 -18.89
CA VAL A 92 -2.29 -19.59 -18.86
C VAL A 92 -1.93 -19.09 -20.26
N HIS A 93 -2.69 -18.11 -20.78
CA HIS A 93 -2.43 -17.46 -22.07
C HIS A 93 -2.08 -15.98 -21.81
N ALA A 94 -1.04 -15.49 -22.46
CA ALA A 94 -0.55 -14.12 -22.32
C ALA A 94 -0.19 -13.54 -23.69
N VAL A 95 -0.19 -12.19 -23.76
CA VAL A 95 0.25 -11.44 -24.94
C VAL A 95 1.13 -10.27 -24.51
N ASN A 96 2.10 -9.90 -25.33
CA ASN A 96 2.88 -8.67 -25.14
C ASN A 96 2.31 -7.50 -25.97
N ALA A 97 2.91 -6.32 -25.86
CA ALA A 97 2.48 -5.12 -26.59
C ALA A 97 2.63 -5.25 -28.13
N ALA A 98 3.48 -6.15 -28.62
CA ALA A 98 3.62 -6.46 -30.05
C ALA A 98 2.59 -7.47 -30.56
N GLY A 99 1.71 -8.00 -29.70
CA GLY A 99 0.73 -9.00 -30.04
C GLY A 99 1.27 -10.44 -30.07
N GLU A 100 2.51 -10.66 -29.62
CA GLU A 100 3.08 -11.99 -29.52
C GLU A 100 2.41 -12.79 -28.41
N ALA A 101 1.84 -13.94 -28.76
CA ALA A 101 1.14 -14.80 -27.83
C ALA A 101 2.07 -15.84 -27.20
N LEU A 102 1.88 -16.08 -25.91
CA LEU A 102 2.59 -17.09 -25.13
C LEU A 102 1.60 -17.89 -24.30
N SER A 103 1.90 -19.18 -24.10
CA SER A 103 1.09 -20.04 -23.26
C SER A 103 1.99 -20.85 -22.32
N ALA A 104 1.58 -20.98 -21.06
CA ALA A 104 2.30 -21.74 -20.05
C ALA A 104 1.36 -22.72 -19.33
N PRO A 105 1.63 -24.04 -19.40
CA PRO A 105 0.88 -25.01 -18.63
C PRO A 105 1.31 -24.99 -17.15
N TYR A 106 0.37 -25.23 -16.22
CA TYR A 106 0.65 -25.22 -14.78
C TYR A 106 0.12 -26.45 -14.04
N ASP A 107 0.82 -26.84 -12.99
CA ASP A 107 0.36 -27.79 -11.98
C ASP A 107 -0.10 -27.06 -10.71
N ARG A 108 0.49 -25.86 -10.46
CA ARG A 108 0.07 -24.87 -9.47
C ARG A 108 0.10 -23.48 -10.11
N LEU A 109 -0.85 -22.63 -9.72
CA LEU A 109 -0.97 -21.25 -10.22
C LEU A 109 -1.06 -20.27 -9.05
N ILE A 110 -0.28 -19.20 -9.08
CA ILE A 110 -0.38 -18.08 -8.15
C ILE A 110 -0.95 -16.88 -8.90
N MET A 111 -2.07 -16.35 -8.42
CA MET A 111 -2.60 -15.06 -8.83
C MET A 111 -2.08 -13.97 -7.89
N ALA A 112 -1.15 -13.14 -8.37
CA ALA A 112 -0.58 -11.99 -7.67
C ALA A 112 -0.85 -10.70 -8.48
N THR A 113 -2.06 -10.59 -9.01
CA THR A 113 -2.47 -9.57 -9.98
C THR A 113 -2.61 -8.16 -9.38
N GLY A 114 -2.55 -8.04 -8.04
CA GLY A 114 -2.57 -6.76 -7.33
C GLY A 114 -3.88 -6.01 -7.48
N SER A 115 -3.78 -4.70 -7.61
CA SER A 115 -4.94 -3.80 -7.73
C SER A 115 -4.66 -2.68 -8.75
N ASN A 116 -5.73 -2.02 -9.21
CA ASN A 116 -5.68 -0.80 -10.02
C ASN A 116 -6.12 0.42 -9.21
N PRO A 117 -5.65 1.63 -9.55
CA PRO A 117 -6.22 2.87 -9.02
C PRO A 117 -7.71 2.94 -9.36
N PHE A 118 -8.49 3.45 -8.42
CA PHE A 118 -9.88 3.78 -8.72
C PHE A 118 -9.93 5.14 -9.40
N ILE A 119 -10.37 5.17 -10.65
CA ILE A 119 -10.62 6.39 -11.40
C ILE A 119 -12.06 6.79 -11.18
N LEU A 120 -12.31 8.04 -10.73
CA LEU A 120 -13.65 8.56 -10.53
C LEU A 120 -14.41 8.56 -11.86
N PRO A 121 -15.65 8.02 -11.89
CA PRO A 121 -16.47 7.99 -13.10
C PRO A 121 -17.15 9.35 -13.34
N VAL A 122 -16.35 10.40 -13.49
CA VAL A 122 -16.79 11.77 -13.80
C VAL A 122 -16.47 12.13 -15.23
N ALA A 123 -17.22 13.06 -15.81
CA ALA A 123 -16.94 13.57 -17.16
C ALA A 123 -15.50 14.09 -17.21
N GLY A 124 -14.79 13.81 -18.28
CA GLY A 124 -13.40 14.21 -18.48
C GLY A 124 -12.35 13.32 -17.80
N SER A 125 -12.74 12.23 -17.15
CA SER A 125 -11.78 11.32 -16.49
C SER A 125 -10.79 10.61 -17.44
N GLN A 126 -11.02 10.70 -18.75
CA GLN A 126 -10.17 10.13 -19.82
C GLN A 126 -9.38 11.20 -20.57
N LEU A 127 -9.42 12.47 -20.16
CA LEU A 127 -8.67 13.52 -20.80
C LEU A 127 -7.16 13.32 -20.66
N GLU A 128 -6.40 13.80 -21.63
CA GLU A 128 -4.96 13.88 -21.49
C GLU A 128 -4.58 14.68 -20.24
N GLY A 129 -3.57 14.20 -19.49
CA GLY A 129 -3.16 14.80 -18.22
C GLY A 129 -3.97 14.34 -17.01
N VAL A 130 -4.91 13.38 -17.18
CA VAL A 130 -5.61 12.72 -16.07
C VAL A 130 -5.06 11.30 -15.91
N LEU A 131 -4.58 10.96 -14.73
CA LEU A 131 -3.99 9.65 -14.46
C LEU A 131 -4.24 9.17 -13.02
N GLY A 132 -4.04 7.89 -12.79
CA GLY A 132 -3.88 7.32 -11.45
C GLY A 132 -2.44 7.45 -10.98
N TYR A 133 -2.15 6.82 -9.82
CA TYR A 133 -0.77 6.71 -9.34
C TYR A 133 -0.54 5.29 -8.81
N ARG A 134 0.15 4.47 -9.61
CA ARG A 134 0.25 3.05 -9.28
C ARG A 134 1.59 2.41 -9.63
N ASP A 135 2.19 2.78 -10.74
CA ASP A 135 3.37 2.09 -11.30
C ASP A 135 4.43 3.08 -11.80
N ILE A 136 5.50 2.52 -12.37
CA ILE A 136 6.61 3.32 -12.91
C ILE A 136 6.14 4.22 -14.06
N ALA A 137 5.23 3.74 -14.91
CA ALA A 137 4.73 4.52 -16.03
C ALA A 137 3.93 5.75 -15.57
N ASP A 138 3.05 5.58 -14.55
CA ASP A 138 2.34 6.68 -13.91
C ASP A 138 3.32 7.70 -13.31
N THR A 139 4.35 7.19 -12.60
CA THR A 139 5.38 8.03 -11.98
C THR A 139 6.15 8.83 -13.02
N GLN A 140 6.55 8.21 -14.13
CA GLN A 140 7.26 8.86 -15.22
C GLN A 140 6.38 9.92 -15.90
N ALA A 141 5.10 9.61 -16.14
CA ALA A 141 4.15 10.57 -16.70
C ALA A 141 3.98 11.82 -15.82
N MET A 142 3.98 11.65 -14.48
CA MET A 142 3.97 12.78 -13.53
C MET A 142 5.28 13.58 -13.57
N ILE A 143 6.43 12.90 -13.66
CA ILE A 143 7.75 13.56 -13.78
C ILE A 143 7.80 14.39 -15.08
N ASP A 144 7.38 13.81 -16.20
CA ASP A 144 7.37 14.48 -17.51
C ASP A 144 6.40 15.70 -17.51
N ALA A 145 5.22 15.53 -16.93
CA ALA A 145 4.27 16.61 -16.78
C ALA A 145 4.83 17.78 -15.95
N ALA A 146 5.57 17.49 -14.88
CA ALA A 146 6.18 18.51 -14.04
C ALA A 146 7.27 19.34 -14.76
N THR A 147 7.84 18.84 -15.86
CA THR A 147 8.80 19.61 -16.70
C THR A 147 8.11 20.60 -17.64
N GLN A 148 6.85 20.37 -17.97
CA GLN A 148 6.12 21.11 -19.02
C GLN A 148 4.99 21.98 -18.47
N TYR A 149 4.42 21.61 -17.32
CA TYR A 149 3.20 22.18 -16.77
C TYR A 149 3.42 22.69 -15.35
N ARG A 150 2.48 23.49 -14.87
CA ARG A 150 2.65 24.20 -13.60
C ARG A 150 1.66 23.80 -12.52
N HIS A 151 0.42 23.48 -12.88
CA HIS A 151 -0.66 23.27 -11.91
C HIS A 151 -1.06 21.80 -11.88
N ALA A 152 -0.98 21.21 -10.71
CA ALA A 152 -1.48 19.86 -10.47
C ALA A 152 -2.61 19.86 -9.44
N VAL A 153 -3.63 19.06 -9.71
CA VAL A 153 -4.67 18.74 -8.73
C VAL A 153 -4.56 17.26 -8.38
N VAL A 154 -4.44 16.98 -7.10
CA VAL A 154 -4.47 15.59 -6.57
C VAL A 154 -5.82 15.38 -5.91
N ILE A 155 -6.63 14.48 -6.46
CA ILE A 155 -7.93 14.13 -5.91
C ILE A 155 -7.73 12.94 -4.96
N GLY A 156 -7.90 13.18 -3.66
CA GLY A 156 -7.72 12.22 -2.58
C GLY A 156 -6.67 12.62 -1.55
N GLY A 157 -7.08 12.88 -0.32
CA GLY A 157 -6.25 13.25 0.84
C GLY A 157 -5.77 12.04 1.65
N GLY A 158 -5.70 10.85 1.03
CA GLY A 158 -5.11 9.63 1.61
C GLY A 158 -3.58 9.60 1.49
N LEU A 159 -2.94 8.53 2.01
CA LEU A 159 -1.48 8.35 2.00
C LEU A 159 -0.86 8.61 0.63
N LEU A 160 -1.32 7.88 -0.38
CA LEU A 160 -0.75 7.96 -1.73
C LEU A 160 -0.97 9.32 -2.40
N GLY A 161 -2.12 9.97 -2.12
CA GLY A 161 -2.40 11.31 -2.64
C GLY A 161 -1.48 12.37 -2.04
N LEU A 162 -1.25 12.34 -0.73
CA LEU A 162 -0.33 13.26 -0.07
C LEU A 162 1.13 13.04 -0.49
N GLU A 163 1.52 11.77 -0.70
CA GLU A 163 2.84 11.41 -1.22
C GLU A 163 3.03 11.90 -2.67
N ALA A 164 2.02 11.72 -3.54
CA ALA A 164 2.03 12.23 -4.91
C ALA A 164 2.13 13.77 -4.93
N ALA A 165 1.31 14.45 -4.12
CA ALA A 165 1.33 15.89 -4.00
C ALA A 165 2.69 16.43 -3.55
N ASN A 166 3.30 15.81 -2.53
CA ASN A 166 4.63 16.17 -2.07
C ASN A 166 5.70 15.98 -3.16
N GLY A 167 5.63 14.86 -3.90
CA GLY A 167 6.55 14.60 -5.01
C GLY A 167 6.46 15.64 -6.12
N LEU A 168 5.24 16.04 -6.52
CA LEU A 168 4.99 17.08 -7.53
C LEU A 168 5.44 18.46 -7.06
N ILE A 169 5.25 18.82 -5.78
CA ILE A 169 5.79 20.07 -5.20
C ILE A 169 7.31 20.08 -5.29
N LYS A 170 7.99 18.98 -4.95
CA LYS A 170 9.45 18.87 -5.07
C LYS A 170 9.94 18.97 -6.52
N ARG A 171 9.09 18.67 -7.49
CA ARG A 171 9.33 18.87 -8.93
C ARG A 171 8.97 20.28 -9.40
N GLY A 172 8.55 21.20 -8.51
CA GLY A 172 8.28 22.59 -8.81
C GLY A 172 6.85 22.92 -9.24
N MET A 173 5.92 21.96 -9.15
CA MET A 173 4.51 22.22 -9.47
C MET A 173 3.79 22.93 -8.30
N GLN A 174 2.77 23.73 -8.63
CA GLN A 174 1.78 24.23 -7.69
C GLN A 174 0.71 23.15 -7.53
N VAL A 175 0.51 22.65 -6.30
CA VAL A 175 -0.34 21.49 -6.08
C VAL A 175 -1.49 21.81 -5.15
N THR A 176 -2.72 21.48 -5.58
CA THR A 176 -3.92 21.50 -4.77
C THR A 176 -4.40 20.08 -4.51
N VAL A 177 -4.48 19.68 -3.25
CA VAL A 177 -5.10 18.42 -2.84
C VAL A 177 -6.58 18.65 -2.58
N VAL A 178 -7.42 17.91 -3.28
CA VAL A 178 -8.87 17.92 -3.15
C VAL A 178 -9.32 16.73 -2.35
N HIS A 179 -10.07 16.93 -1.28
CA HIS A 179 -10.55 15.83 -0.46
C HIS A 179 -12.04 15.98 -0.11
N VAL A 180 -12.77 14.87 -0.20
CA VAL A 180 -14.22 14.85 0.01
C VAL A 180 -14.61 14.94 1.48
N ASN A 181 -13.74 14.47 2.39
CA ASN A 181 -13.97 14.51 3.83
C ASN A 181 -13.38 15.79 4.46
N ASP A 182 -13.73 16.05 5.73
CA ASP A 182 -13.34 17.26 6.44
C ASP A 182 -11.89 17.26 6.91
N TRP A 183 -11.27 16.06 7.06
CA TRP A 183 -9.86 15.94 7.43
C TRP A 183 -9.11 14.86 6.63
N LEU A 184 -7.78 15.02 6.54
CA LEU A 184 -6.89 14.14 5.80
C LEU A 184 -6.68 12.80 6.55
N LEU A 185 -6.44 11.73 5.79
CA LEU A 185 -6.13 10.41 6.36
C LEU A 185 -7.20 9.91 7.37
N GLU A 186 -8.47 10.15 7.13
CA GLU A 186 -9.58 9.84 8.03
C GLU A 186 -9.68 8.36 8.45
N ARG A 187 -8.98 7.50 7.73
CA ARG A 187 -8.85 6.07 8.05
C ARG A 187 -7.63 5.73 8.90
N GLN A 188 -6.73 6.69 9.09
CA GLN A 188 -5.46 6.50 9.80
C GLN A 188 -5.27 7.49 10.94
N LEU A 189 -5.93 8.63 10.92
CA LEU A 189 -5.79 9.69 11.91
C LEU A 189 -7.12 10.10 12.48
N ASP A 190 -7.09 10.57 13.72
CA ASP A 190 -8.15 11.39 14.26
C ASP A 190 -8.04 12.86 13.75
N GLU A 191 -9.01 13.66 14.09
CA GLU A 191 -9.09 15.05 13.60
C GLU A 191 -7.89 15.90 14.06
N VAL A 192 -7.45 15.75 15.32
CA VAL A 192 -6.34 16.54 15.89
C VAL A 192 -5.03 16.25 15.15
N ALA A 193 -4.66 15.00 15.01
CA ALA A 193 -3.46 14.61 14.27
C ALA A 193 -3.54 15.02 12.79
N SER A 194 -4.73 14.94 12.19
CA SER A 194 -4.94 15.39 10.81
C SER A 194 -4.79 16.89 10.64
N GLN A 195 -5.24 17.71 11.60
CA GLN A 195 -5.05 19.16 11.57
C GLN A 195 -3.56 19.55 11.65
N LEU A 196 -2.79 18.88 12.51
CA LEU A 196 -1.33 19.07 12.60
C LEU A 196 -0.64 18.69 11.29
N LEU A 197 -1.03 17.56 10.71
CA LEU A 197 -0.53 17.11 9.40
C LEU A 197 -0.84 18.14 8.31
N ARG A 198 -2.10 18.59 8.21
CA ARG A 198 -2.53 19.56 7.19
C ARG A 198 -1.75 20.86 7.32
N LYS A 199 -1.57 21.37 8.55
CA LYS A 199 -0.76 22.56 8.80
C LYS A 199 0.69 22.36 8.32
N SER A 200 1.34 21.27 8.70
CA SER A 200 2.71 20.98 8.30
C SER A 200 2.89 20.85 6.77
N LEU A 201 1.91 20.27 6.08
CA LEU A 201 1.94 20.16 4.62
C LEU A 201 1.64 21.48 3.92
N HIS A 202 0.73 22.28 4.47
CA HIS A 202 0.44 23.63 3.97
C HIS A 202 1.66 24.54 4.07
N ASP A 203 2.38 24.49 5.21
CA ASP A 203 3.61 25.27 5.41
C ASP A 203 4.73 24.88 4.41
N ARG A 204 4.61 23.73 3.76
CA ARG A 204 5.48 23.25 2.67
C ARG A 204 4.97 23.61 1.27
N GLY A 205 3.90 24.40 1.17
CA GLY A 205 3.34 24.90 -0.10
C GLY A 205 2.20 24.07 -0.68
N MET A 206 1.72 23.03 0.02
CA MET A 206 0.57 22.24 -0.42
C MET A 206 -0.73 22.99 -0.15
N GLN A 207 -1.57 23.17 -1.18
CA GLN A 207 -2.90 23.76 -1.03
C GLN A 207 -3.93 22.66 -0.79
N PHE A 208 -4.99 22.98 -0.05
CA PHE A 208 -6.04 22.01 0.28
C PHE A 208 -7.43 22.57 -0.01
N LEU A 209 -8.27 21.74 -0.61
CA LEU A 209 -9.71 21.97 -0.77
C LEU A 209 -10.44 20.80 -0.11
N MET A 210 -10.90 21.03 1.12
CA MET A 210 -11.56 20.01 1.96
C MET A 210 -13.09 20.08 1.77
N GLY A 211 -13.78 18.94 1.97
CA GLY A 211 -15.23 18.83 1.77
C GLY A 211 -15.68 18.97 0.31
N ALA A 212 -14.73 19.01 -0.64
CA ALA A 212 -15.03 19.32 -2.03
C ALA A 212 -15.35 18.05 -2.83
N GLN A 213 -16.47 18.08 -3.55
CA GLN A 213 -16.92 16.99 -4.39
C GLN A 213 -16.67 17.31 -5.86
N THR A 214 -15.74 16.58 -6.47
CA THR A 214 -15.44 16.68 -7.90
C THR A 214 -16.68 16.32 -8.72
N GLN A 215 -17.08 17.19 -9.66
CA GLN A 215 -18.19 16.99 -10.55
C GLN A 215 -17.72 16.56 -11.94
N GLU A 216 -16.76 17.28 -12.51
CA GLU A 216 -16.21 17.00 -13.84
C GLU A 216 -14.79 17.55 -14.00
N LEU A 217 -14.07 17.07 -15.00
CA LEU A 217 -12.79 17.60 -15.45
C LEU A 217 -12.98 18.28 -16.81
N LEU A 218 -12.51 19.52 -16.91
CA LEU A 218 -12.72 20.36 -18.08
C LEU A 218 -11.54 20.27 -19.03
N ALA A 219 -11.82 20.13 -20.33
CA ALA A 219 -10.81 20.12 -21.37
C ALA A 219 -10.45 21.52 -21.87
N ASN A 220 -9.24 21.67 -22.37
CA ASN A 220 -8.87 22.74 -23.31
C ASN A 220 -9.19 22.33 -24.76
N GLU A 221 -8.91 23.20 -25.72
CA GLU A 221 -9.16 22.95 -27.14
C GLU A 221 -8.34 21.76 -27.71
N ALA A 222 -7.22 21.42 -27.09
CA ALA A 222 -6.36 20.30 -27.48
C ALA A 222 -6.77 18.95 -26.85
N GLY A 223 -7.87 18.91 -26.07
CA GLY A 223 -8.33 17.68 -25.42
C GLY A 223 -7.58 17.32 -24.12
N ARG A 224 -6.75 18.24 -23.59
CA ARG A 224 -6.06 18.07 -22.32
C ARG A 224 -6.85 18.70 -21.19
N VAL A 225 -6.73 18.16 -19.95
CA VAL A 225 -7.34 18.77 -18.76
C VAL A 225 -6.82 20.20 -18.54
N ARG A 226 -7.73 21.14 -18.23
CA ARG A 226 -7.42 22.54 -17.89
C ARG A 226 -7.92 22.97 -16.51
N ALA A 227 -8.92 22.28 -15.96
CA ALA A 227 -9.48 22.59 -14.64
C ALA A 227 -10.29 21.42 -14.08
N VAL A 228 -10.42 21.40 -12.77
CA VAL A 228 -11.37 20.55 -12.04
C VAL A 228 -12.53 21.40 -11.59
N ARG A 229 -13.78 21.01 -11.91
CA ARG A 229 -15.01 21.66 -11.45
C ARG A 229 -15.66 20.84 -10.34
N PHE A 230 -16.15 21.55 -9.32
CA PHE A 230 -16.80 20.97 -8.17
C PHE A 230 -18.32 21.16 -8.21
N LYS A 231 -19.05 20.41 -7.36
CA LYS A 231 -20.51 20.47 -7.32
C LYS A 231 -21.09 21.82 -6.91
N ASP A 232 -20.34 22.63 -6.20
CA ASP A 232 -20.71 24.00 -5.83
C ASP A 232 -20.50 25.03 -6.98
N GLY A 233 -20.01 24.55 -8.13
CA GLY A 233 -19.74 25.35 -9.32
C GLY A 233 -18.36 26.00 -9.35
N SER A 234 -17.57 25.91 -8.28
CA SER A 234 -16.18 26.42 -8.26
C SER A 234 -15.25 25.59 -9.14
N GLU A 235 -14.15 26.20 -9.60
CA GLU A 235 -13.15 25.57 -10.45
C GLU A 235 -11.74 25.79 -9.89
N VAL A 236 -10.87 24.80 -10.05
CA VAL A 236 -9.43 24.90 -9.78
C VAL A 236 -8.67 24.58 -11.05
N PRO A 237 -7.74 25.45 -11.50
CA PRO A 237 -6.90 25.20 -12.67
C PRO A 237 -6.05 23.94 -12.48
N ALA A 238 -5.91 23.13 -13.54
CA ALA A 238 -5.13 21.91 -13.51
C ALA A 238 -4.60 21.57 -14.91
N ASP A 239 -3.29 21.41 -15.03
CA ASP A 239 -2.63 20.87 -16.21
C ASP A 239 -2.40 19.36 -16.06
N LEU A 240 -2.42 18.88 -14.81
CA LEU A 240 -2.29 17.48 -14.40
C LEU A 240 -3.31 17.18 -13.30
N VAL A 241 -4.05 16.10 -13.44
CA VAL A 241 -4.95 15.58 -12.40
C VAL A 241 -4.53 14.16 -12.02
N VAL A 242 -4.19 13.95 -10.74
CA VAL A 242 -3.84 12.64 -10.19
C VAL A 242 -5.00 12.14 -9.33
N MET A 243 -5.59 11.01 -9.69
CA MET A 243 -6.66 10.37 -8.93
C MET A 243 -6.09 9.36 -7.93
N ALA A 244 -6.11 9.70 -6.65
CA ALA A 244 -5.61 8.89 -5.54
C ALA A 244 -6.74 8.58 -4.51
N VAL A 245 -7.92 8.19 -5.00
CA VAL A 245 -9.14 7.97 -4.21
C VAL A 245 -9.38 6.53 -3.83
N GLY A 246 -8.35 5.71 -3.83
CA GLY A 246 -8.38 4.30 -3.47
C GLY A 246 -7.99 3.37 -4.60
N ILE A 247 -8.03 2.09 -4.30
CA ILE A 247 -7.65 1.01 -5.21
C ILE A 247 -8.79 -0.01 -5.32
N ARG A 248 -8.79 -0.76 -6.42
CA ARG A 248 -9.67 -1.92 -6.60
C ARG A 248 -8.84 -3.15 -6.92
N PRO A 249 -9.04 -4.28 -6.21
CA PRO A 249 -8.42 -5.55 -6.53
C PRO A 249 -8.63 -5.95 -7.99
N ASN A 250 -7.58 -6.48 -8.63
CA ASN A 250 -7.64 -6.99 -10.00
C ASN A 250 -8.23 -8.41 -10.01
N THR A 251 -9.52 -8.51 -10.20
CA THR A 251 -10.28 -9.76 -10.14
C THR A 251 -10.79 -10.24 -11.50
N ALA A 252 -10.77 -9.41 -12.53
CA ALA A 252 -11.37 -9.70 -13.83
C ALA A 252 -10.90 -11.04 -14.44
N LEU A 253 -9.59 -11.35 -14.32
CA LEU A 253 -9.05 -12.62 -14.81
C LEU A 253 -9.55 -13.83 -13.99
N ALA A 254 -9.73 -13.65 -12.68
CA ALA A 254 -10.31 -14.67 -11.80
C ALA A 254 -11.79 -14.90 -12.10
N GLU A 255 -12.54 -13.84 -12.30
CA GLU A 255 -13.97 -13.89 -12.67
C GLU A 255 -14.15 -14.59 -14.00
N ALA A 256 -13.35 -14.24 -15.03
CA ALA A 256 -13.36 -14.89 -16.34
C ALA A 256 -12.98 -16.39 -16.26
N ALA A 257 -12.17 -16.78 -15.28
CA ALA A 257 -11.83 -18.16 -14.99
C ALA A 257 -12.82 -18.85 -14.03
N TYR A 258 -13.96 -18.22 -13.71
CA TYR A 258 -14.99 -18.74 -12.81
C TYR A 258 -14.47 -19.08 -11.40
N LEU A 259 -13.51 -18.27 -10.88
CA LEU A 259 -13.13 -18.31 -9.49
C LEU A 259 -14.06 -17.43 -8.66
N GLN A 260 -14.27 -17.81 -7.41
CA GLN A 260 -15.09 -17.00 -6.51
C GLN A 260 -14.42 -15.68 -6.17
N VAL A 261 -15.15 -14.58 -6.36
CA VAL A 261 -14.71 -13.22 -6.08
C VAL A 261 -15.71 -12.53 -5.15
N ASN A 262 -15.20 -11.87 -4.12
CA ASN A 262 -15.95 -10.95 -3.26
C ASN A 262 -14.99 -9.89 -2.73
N ARG A 263 -15.06 -8.65 -3.26
CA ARG A 263 -14.07 -7.57 -3.06
C ARG A 263 -12.65 -7.90 -3.53
N GLY A 264 -12.28 -9.16 -3.64
CA GLY A 264 -11.04 -9.75 -4.11
C GLY A 264 -11.26 -11.23 -4.38
N ILE A 265 -10.23 -11.94 -4.83
CA ILE A 265 -10.26 -13.38 -5.07
C ILE A 265 -10.37 -14.08 -3.71
N VAL A 266 -11.45 -14.83 -3.48
CA VAL A 266 -11.70 -15.45 -2.19
C VAL A 266 -10.75 -16.63 -1.94
N VAL A 267 -10.05 -16.57 -0.81
CA VAL A 267 -9.06 -17.59 -0.42
C VAL A 267 -9.32 -18.15 0.98
N HIS A 268 -8.88 -19.38 1.19
CA HIS A 268 -8.80 -20.05 2.48
C HIS A 268 -7.59 -19.56 3.30
N ASP A 269 -7.47 -20.03 4.53
CA ASP A 269 -6.32 -19.76 5.41
C ASP A 269 -4.97 -20.25 4.85
N THR A 270 -4.99 -21.10 3.82
CA THR A 270 -3.82 -21.59 3.07
C THR A 270 -3.48 -20.74 1.85
N LEU A 271 -4.24 -19.66 1.59
CA LEU A 271 -4.19 -18.81 0.39
C LEU A 271 -4.62 -19.54 -0.91
N GLN A 272 -5.11 -20.79 -0.84
CA GLN A 272 -5.77 -21.43 -1.97
C GLN A 272 -7.10 -20.77 -2.25
N THR A 273 -7.48 -20.64 -3.53
CA THR A 273 -8.83 -20.19 -3.87
C THR A 273 -9.88 -21.19 -3.42
N THR A 274 -11.03 -20.71 -3.00
CA THR A 274 -12.14 -21.58 -2.57
C THR A 274 -12.71 -22.45 -3.69
N THR A 275 -12.45 -22.09 -4.95
CA THR A 275 -13.00 -22.74 -6.11
C THR A 275 -12.08 -23.84 -6.68
N ASP A 276 -10.75 -23.61 -6.67
CA ASP A 276 -9.78 -24.55 -7.23
C ASP A 276 -8.53 -24.64 -6.32
N PRO A 277 -8.27 -25.79 -5.69
CA PRO A 277 -7.15 -25.94 -4.74
C PRO A 277 -5.77 -25.91 -5.42
N ARG A 278 -5.69 -25.88 -6.76
CA ARG A 278 -4.42 -25.72 -7.48
C ARG A 278 -4.07 -24.25 -7.71
N ILE A 279 -5.05 -23.34 -7.50
CA ILE A 279 -4.91 -21.91 -7.73
C ILE A 279 -4.88 -21.20 -6.39
N TYR A 280 -3.89 -20.35 -6.21
CA TYR A 280 -3.66 -19.53 -5.04
C TYR A 280 -3.85 -18.06 -5.40
N ALA A 281 -4.19 -17.21 -4.45
CA ALA A 281 -4.11 -15.77 -4.62
C ALA A 281 -3.41 -15.12 -3.43
N VAL A 282 -2.56 -14.13 -3.72
CA VAL A 282 -1.76 -13.41 -2.72
C VAL A 282 -1.67 -11.92 -3.07
N GLY A 283 -1.60 -11.08 -2.07
CA GLY A 283 -1.48 -9.64 -2.27
C GLY A 283 -2.83 -8.94 -2.34
N GLU A 284 -2.84 -7.75 -2.91
CA GLU A 284 -4.02 -6.87 -2.95
C GLU A 284 -5.20 -7.44 -3.75
N CYS A 285 -4.97 -8.44 -4.61
CA CYS A 285 -6.05 -9.13 -5.32
C CYS A 285 -6.78 -10.16 -4.47
N ALA A 286 -6.19 -10.63 -3.36
CA ALA A 286 -6.75 -11.67 -2.53
C ALA A 286 -7.68 -11.11 -1.45
N ALA A 287 -8.80 -11.82 -1.19
CA ALA A 287 -9.70 -11.55 -0.08
C ALA A 287 -9.74 -12.75 0.87
N HIS A 288 -9.18 -12.59 2.06
CA HIS A 288 -9.19 -13.58 3.12
C HIS A 288 -10.21 -13.21 4.18
N ARG A 289 -11.16 -14.09 4.48
CA ARG A 289 -12.25 -13.85 5.44
C ARG A 289 -12.99 -12.52 5.20
N GLY A 290 -13.17 -12.15 3.91
CA GLY A 290 -13.85 -10.92 3.48
C GLY A 290 -12.99 -9.64 3.52
N ILE A 291 -11.70 -9.73 3.88
CA ILE A 291 -10.78 -8.59 3.97
C ILE A 291 -9.75 -8.68 2.83
N ALA A 292 -9.63 -7.60 2.05
CA ALA A 292 -8.53 -7.37 1.12
C ALA A 292 -7.59 -6.32 1.73
N TYR A 293 -6.30 -6.64 1.81
CA TYR A 293 -5.29 -5.77 2.41
C TYR A 293 -4.58 -4.94 1.34
N GLY A 294 -4.39 -3.64 1.61
CA GLY A 294 -3.67 -2.70 0.74
C GLY A 294 -2.32 -2.24 1.29
N LEU A 295 -1.82 -2.84 2.38
CA LEU A 295 -0.53 -2.54 2.99
C LEU A 295 0.42 -3.72 2.83
N VAL A 296 1.73 -3.46 2.71
CA VAL A 296 2.73 -4.49 2.35
C VAL A 296 2.92 -5.55 3.43
N ALA A 297 2.91 -5.19 4.72
CA ALA A 297 3.17 -6.14 5.80
C ALA A 297 2.22 -7.36 5.79
N PRO A 298 0.88 -7.18 5.72
CA PRO A 298 -0.05 -8.29 5.54
C PRO A 298 0.26 -9.16 4.32
N LEU A 299 0.64 -8.53 3.20
CA LEU A 299 0.90 -9.26 1.95
C LEU A 299 2.15 -10.14 2.05
N PHE A 300 3.15 -9.71 2.82
CA PHE A 300 4.35 -10.50 3.09
C PHE A 300 4.06 -11.66 4.07
N GLU A 301 3.16 -11.45 5.04
CA GLU A 301 2.67 -12.53 5.90
C GLU A 301 1.91 -13.59 5.08
N GLN A 302 1.04 -13.16 4.16
CA GLN A 302 0.39 -14.04 3.19
C GLN A 302 1.42 -14.82 2.35
N GLY A 303 2.45 -14.15 1.85
CA GLY A 303 3.51 -14.76 1.05
C GLY A 303 4.23 -15.92 1.78
N LYS A 304 4.51 -15.76 3.08
CA LYS A 304 5.10 -16.81 3.91
C LYS A 304 4.19 -18.03 4.08
N VAL A 305 2.89 -17.79 4.30
CA VAL A 305 1.90 -18.88 4.44
C VAL A 305 1.73 -19.62 3.12
N LEU A 306 1.62 -18.88 2.01
CA LEU A 306 1.54 -19.45 0.67
C LEU A 306 2.75 -20.34 0.37
N ALA A 307 3.96 -19.83 0.62
CA ALA A 307 5.21 -20.56 0.39
C ALA A 307 5.28 -21.86 1.22
N ASN A 308 4.89 -21.80 2.49
CA ASN A 308 4.82 -22.97 3.35
C ASN A 308 3.87 -24.04 2.82
N HIS A 309 2.72 -23.63 2.29
CA HIS A 309 1.75 -24.55 1.71
C HIS A 309 2.24 -25.13 0.37
N LEU A 310 2.83 -24.31 -0.51
CA LEU A 310 3.42 -24.75 -1.78
C LEU A 310 4.62 -25.67 -1.57
N ALA A 311 5.41 -25.49 -0.50
CA ALA A 311 6.50 -26.38 -0.11
C ALA A 311 6.02 -27.71 0.51
N GLU A 312 4.69 -27.95 0.52
CA GLU A 312 4.04 -29.15 1.06
C GLU A 312 4.27 -29.38 2.57
N LEU A 313 4.70 -28.36 3.30
CA LEU A 313 4.87 -28.41 4.76
C LEU A 313 3.52 -28.36 5.49
N GLY A 314 2.59 -27.56 5.03
CA GLY A 314 1.18 -27.53 5.45
C GLY A 314 0.90 -27.07 6.88
N ILE A 315 1.90 -26.54 7.60
CA ILE A 315 1.81 -26.19 9.03
C ILE A 315 1.33 -24.77 9.27
N SER A 316 1.53 -23.86 8.31
CA SER A 316 1.15 -22.43 8.45
C SER A 316 -0.27 -22.14 7.97
N ARG A 317 -0.94 -21.23 8.68
CA ARG A 317 -2.27 -20.70 8.32
C ARG A 317 -2.28 -19.19 8.48
N TYR A 318 -2.86 -18.50 7.52
CA TYR A 318 -3.06 -17.07 7.62
C TYR A 318 -4.30 -16.77 8.48
N GLN A 319 -4.13 -16.03 9.56
CA GLN A 319 -5.22 -15.71 10.50
C GLN A 319 -5.75 -14.29 10.32
N GLY A 320 -5.21 -13.54 9.35
CA GLY A 320 -5.39 -12.10 9.21
C GLY A 320 -4.21 -11.34 9.81
N SER A 321 -4.18 -10.04 9.58
CA SER A 321 -3.09 -9.16 10.04
C SER A 321 -3.65 -7.94 10.74
N VAL A 322 -3.02 -7.56 11.84
CA VAL A 322 -3.16 -6.22 12.41
C VAL A 322 -2.29 -5.28 11.59
N THR A 323 -2.81 -4.11 11.26
CA THR A 323 -2.11 -3.17 10.39
C THR A 323 -1.65 -1.93 11.15
N SER A 324 -0.51 -1.39 10.73
CA SER A 324 -0.05 -0.06 11.14
C SER A 324 0.26 0.79 9.91
N THR A 325 0.14 2.10 10.08
CA THR A 325 0.32 3.07 8.99
C THR A 325 1.47 4.00 9.31
N LYS A 326 2.29 4.28 8.28
CA LYS A 326 3.33 5.33 8.27
C LYS A 326 3.21 6.11 6.96
N LEU A 327 3.33 7.43 7.01
CA LEU A 327 3.33 8.29 5.82
C LEU A 327 4.77 8.42 5.27
N LYS A 328 4.91 8.39 3.93
CA LYS A 328 6.18 8.53 3.20
C LYS A 328 6.39 9.97 2.69
N VAL A 329 6.26 10.93 3.57
CA VAL A 329 6.63 12.33 3.30
C VAL A 329 7.80 12.68 4.20
N THR A 330 8.95 12.98 3.58
CA THR A 330 10.20 13.27 4.31
C THR A 330 10.01 14.39 5.34
N GLY A 331 10.41 14.12 6.57
CA GLY A 331 10.30 15.05 7.69
C GLY A 331 8.89 15.17 8.29
N ILE A 332 7.99 14.23 7.99
CA ILE A 332 6.73 14.04 8.71
C ILE A 332 6.76 12.67 9.37
N ASN A 333 6.71 12.68 10.68
CA ASN A 333 6.64 11.48 11.50
C ASN A 333 5.19 11.24 11.92
N LEU A 334 4.62 10.14 11.44
CA LEU A 334 3.26 9.74 11.71
C LEU A 334 3.19 8.23 11.86
N PHE A 335 2.47 7.78 12.87
CA PHE A 335 2.20 6.38 13.09
C PHE A 335 0.76 6.22 13.60
N SER A 336 0.04 5.24 13.07
CA SER A 336 -1.23 4.80 13.65
C SER A 336 -1.40 3.29 13.52
N ALA A 337 -2.09 2.69 14.49
CA ALA A 337 -2.41 1.27 14.50
C ALA A 337 -3.68 0.99 15.29
N GLY A 338 -4.37 -0.10 14.93
CA GLY A 338 -5.55 -0.57 15.63
C GLY A 338 -6.74 0.40 15.59
N ASP A 339 -7.56 0.37 16.62
CA ASP A 339 -8.71 1.27 16.80
C ASP A 339 -8.26 2.59 17.44
N PHE A 340 -7.60 3.45 16.66
CA PHE A 340 -7.10 4.75 17.10
C PHE A 340 -8.20 5.78 17.34
N LYS A 341 -9.42 5.53 16.87
CA LYS A 341 -10.57 6.44 17.10
C LYS A 341 -11.13 6.29 18.49
N GLY A 342 -11.21 5.04 18.95
CA GLY A 342 -11.88 4.70 20.19
C GLY A 342 -13.41 4.75 20.08
N SER A 343 -14.07 4.51 21.19
CA SER A 343 -15.53 4.47 21.33
C SER A 343 -15.94 4.78 22.77
N ASP A 344 -17.22 4.88 23.03
CA ASP A 344 -17.76 5.16 24.39
C ASP A 344 -17.37 4.11 25.45
N ILE A 345 -16.92 2.93 25.03
CA ILE A 345 -16.47 1.85 25.92
C ILE A 345 -14.95 1.75 26.04
N THR A 346 -14.20 2.64 25.41
CA THR A 346 -12.74 2.69 25.46
C THR A 346 -12.25 3.88 26.30
N GLU A 347 -11.09 3.74 26.87
CA GLU A 347 -10.40 4.83 27.57
C GLU A 347 -9.33 5.41 26.65
N GLU A 348 -9.08 6.72 26.78
CA GLU A 348 -8.09 7.42 25.98
C GLU A 348 -7.05 8.09 26.89
N ILE A 349 -5.78 7.90 26.54
CA ILE A 349 -4.68 8.69 27.11
C ILE A 349 -4.14 9.58 26.00
N VAL A 350 -4.14 10.90 26.22
CA VAL A 350 -3.73 11.88 25.22
C VAL A 350 -2.63 12.77 25.76
N LEU A 351 -1.58 12.91 24.97
CA LEU A 351 -0.53 13.93 25.16
C LEU A 351 -0.54 14.83 23.93
N SER A 352 -0.70 16.14 24.14
CA SER A 352 -0.71 17.11 23.06
C SER A 352 0.20 18.27 23.41
N ASP A 353 1.22 18.49 22.57
CA ASP A 353 2.09 19.66 22.60
C ASP A 353 2.07 20.34 21.22
N PRO A 354 1.15 21.29 21.00
CA PRO A 354 1.03 21.99 19.73
C PRO A 354 2.25 22.86 19.37
N ILE A 355 3.04 23.27 20.36
CA ILE A 355 4.23 24.12 20.14
C ILE A 355 5.35 23.27 19.52
N SER A 356 5.63 22.12 20.10
CA SER A 356 6.61 21.16 19.58
C SER A 356 6.07 20.33 18.40
N GLY A 357 4.77 20.43 18.09
CA GLY A 357 4.11 19.65 17.05
C GLY A 357 4.04 18.16 17.39
N VAL A 358 3.85 17.82 18.67
CA VAL A 358 3.73 16.42 19.14
C VAL A 358 2.29 16.14 19.58
N TYR A 359 1.77 15.03 19.09
CA TYR A 359 0.49 14.48 19.51
C TYR A 359 0.59 12.96 19.65
N LYS A 360 0.18 12.43 20.78
CA LYS A 360 0.06 10.99 21.06
C LYS A 360 -1.30 10.71 21.66
N LYS A 361 -2.02 9.78 21.05
CA LYS A 361 -3.28 9.23 21.58
C LYS A 361 -3.14 7.72 21.66
N LEU A 362 -3.42 7.16 22.82
CA LEU A 362 -3.47 5.72 23.08
C LEU A 362 -4.90 5.36 23.50
N VAL A 363 -5.46 4.32 22.90
CA VAL A 363 -6.80 3.84 23.14
C VAL A 363 -6.73 2.49 23.84
N ILE A 364 -7.44 2.37 24.98
CA ILE A 364 -7.35 1.24 25.89
C ILE A 364 -8.74 0.63 26.08
N ALA A 365 -8.82 -0.69 26.05
CA ALA A 365 -9.99 -1.47 26.40
C ALA A 365 -9.56 -2.71 27.19
N ASP A 366 -10.26 -3.04 28.28
CA ASP A 366 -10.00 -4.24 29.11
C ASP A 366 -8.51 -4.40 29.48
N ASP A 367 -7.89 -3.32 29.99
CA ASP A 367 -6.46 -3.26 30.30
C ASP A 367 -5.52 -3.67 29.17
N LYS A 368 -5.92 -3.45 27.91
CA LYS A 368 -5.12 -3.70 26.71
C LYS A 368 -5.07 -2.47 25.83
N LEU A 369 -3.91 -2.24 25.22
CA LEU A 369 -3.82 -1.26 24.15
C LEU A 369 -4.53 -1.78 22.91
N VAL A 370 -5.56 -1.06 22.43
CA VAL A 370 -6.34 -1.42 21.25
C VAL A 370 -6.13 -0.47 20.07
N GLY A 371 -5.59 0.72 20.33
CA GLY A 371 -5.29 1.70 19.28
C GLY A 371 -4.20 2.69 19.69
N ALA A 372 -3.48 3.21 18.69
CA ALA A 372 -2.48 4.26 18.86
C ALA A 372 -2.49 5.20 17.65
N CYS A 373 -2.40 6.52 17.91
CA CYS A 373 -2.22 7.56 16.91
C CYS A 373 -1.13 8.51 17.39
N LEU A 374 -0.01 8.56 16.65
CA LEU A 374 1.17 9.36 17.00
C LEU A 374 1.50 10.32 15.86
N TYR A 375 1.80 11.57 16.18
CA TYR A 375 2.30 12.58 15.26
C TYR A 375 3.46 13.33 15.88
N GLY A 376 4.52 13.59 15.10
CA GLY A 376 5.75 14.26 15.55
C GLY A 376 6.72 13.30 16.23
N ASP A 377 6.43 12.85 17.44
CA ASP A 377 7.19 11.80 18.12
C ASP A 377 6.53 10.43 17.90
N THR A 378 7.20 9.58 17.13
CA THR A 378 6.73 8.22 16.78
C THR A 378 7.71 7.12 17.19
N LEU A 379 8.69 7.43 18.04
CA LEU A 379 9.76 6.50 18.43
C LEU A 379 9.20 5.19 18.99
N ASP A 380 8.20 5.27 19.86
CA ASP A 380 7.59 4.12 20.52
C ASP A 380 6.51 3.40 19.67
N GLY A 381 6.26 3.85 18.44
CA GLY A 381 5.22 3.28 17.59
C GLY A 381 5.36 1.76 17.37
N SER A 382 6.60 1.25 17.27
CA SER A 382 6.85 -0.18 17.12
C SER A 382 6.54 -0.96 18.39
N TRP A 383 6.80 -0.41 19.55
CA TRP A 383 6.46 -1.00 20.85
C TRP A 383 4.95 -1.01 21.08
N TYR A 384 4.25 0.09 20.84
CA TYR A 384 2.79 0.12 20.90
C TYR A 384 2.17 -0.89 19.93
N PHE A 385 2.71 -1.02 18.72
CA PHE A 385 2.24 -2.00 17.76
C PHE A 385 2.44 -3.44 18.24
N LYS A 386 3.55 -3.73 18.93
CA LYS A 386 3.80 -5.02 19.55
C LYS A 386 2.76 -5.34 20.62
N LEU A 387 2.54 -4.42 21.57
CA LEU A 387 1.54 -4.56 22.64
C LEU A 387 0.14 -4.83 22.07
N LEU A 388 -0.24 -4.07 21.03
CA LEU A 388 -1.53 -4.17 20.35
C LEU A 388 -1.71 -5.52 19.67
N ARG A 389 -0.67 -6.01 18.99
CA ARG A 389 -0.69 -7.28 18.27
C ARG A 389 -0.70 -8.50 19.20
N GLU A 390 0.02 -8.41 20.31
CA GLU A 390 0.09 -9.47 21.32
C GLU A 390 -1.15 -9.49 22.22
N GLY A 391 -1.89 -8.37 22.31
CA GLY A 391 -3.01 -8.23 23.23
C GLY A 391 -2.60 -8.37 24.69
N SER A 392 -1.36 -7.99 25.00
CA SER A 392 -0.80 -8.06 26.35
C SER A 392 -1.50 -7.10 27.30
N SER A 393 -1.68 -7.50 28.57
CA SER A 393 -2.16 -6.58 29.60
C SER A 393 -1.16 -5.45 29.82
N ILE A 394 -1.66 -4.23 29.97
CA ILE A 394 -0.88 -3.03 30.27
C ILE A 394 -1.03 -2.58 31.71
N ALA A 395 -1.72 -3.33 32.57
CA ALA A 395 -2.05 -2.93 33.94
C ALA A 395 -0.80 -2.47 34.73
N ASP A 396 0.31 -3.22 34.62
CA ASP A 396 1.55 -2.91 35.34
C ASP A 396 2.37 -1.73 34.77
N ILE A 397 2.04 -1.29 33.55
CA ILE A 397 2.78 -0.23 32.84
C ILE A 397 1.89 0.96 32.50
N ARG A 398 0.63 0.95 32.90
CA ARG A 398 -0.39 1.94 32.52
C ARG A 398 0.06 3.37 32.83
N ASP A 399 0.60 3.62 34.03
CA ASP A 399 0.98 4.96 34.49
C ASP A 399 2.15 5.55 33.69
N ARG A 400 2.94 4.69 33.03
CA ARG A 400 4.09 5.09 32.22
C ARG A 400 3.90 4.83 30.72
N LEU A 401 2.77 4.29 30.32
CA LEU A 401 2.51 3.86 28.94
C LEU A 401 2.78 4.98 27.91
N MET A 402 2.42 6.23 28.25
CA MET A 402 2.60 7.40 27.38
C MET A 402 4.09 7.78 27.17
N PHE A 403 4.98 7.39 28.10
CA PHE A 403 6.41 7.72 28.05
C PHE A 403 7.26 6.69 27.28
N GLY A 404 6.66 5.60 26.80
CA GLY A 404 7.31 4.61 25.96
C GLY A 404 7.86 3.38 26.68
N GLU A 405 8.61 2.56 25.91
CA GLU A 405 9.16 1.27 26.39
C GLU A 405 10.29 1.46 27.43
N THR A 406 11.09 2.50 27.27
CA THR A 406 12.27 2.71 28.11
C THR A 406 11.84 3.07 29.53
N PRO A 407 12.28 2.34 30.58
CA PRO A 407 12.04 2.74 31.94
C PRO A 407 12.63 4.14 32.19
N LEU A 408 11.84 5.04 32.76
CA LEU A 408 12.41 6.27 33.32
C LEU A 408 13.51 5.82 34.29
N ALA A 409 14.78 6.18 34.03
CA ALA A 409 15.85 5.92 34.94
C ALA A 409 15.42 6.46 36.32
N ASP A 410 15.44 5.60 37.34
CA ASP A 410 15.14 5.99 38.71
C ASP A 410 16.11 7.12 39.09
N SER A 411 15.68 8.36 38.97
CA SER A 411 16.44 9.56 39.40
C SER A 411 16.59 9.65 40.92
N ALA A 412 16.21 8.60 41.64
CA ALA A 412 16.25 8.52 43.11
C ALA A 412 17.42 7.71 43.66
N ALA A 413 18.33 7.14 42.84
CA ALA A 413 19.38 6.25 43.34
C ALA A 413 20.78 6.87 43.44
N GLU A 414 20.98 8.15 43.14
CA GLU A 414 22.35 8.76 43.17
C GLU A 414 22.66 9.65 44.37
N ASP A 415 21.82 9.73 45.42
CA ASP A 415 22.09 10.63 46.56
C ASP A 415 22.39 9.93 47.89
N GLN A 416 22.73 8.64 47.88
CA GLN A 416 23.13 7.93 49.13
C GLN A 416 24.51 7.29 49.10
N ASN A 417 25.53 7.88 48.47
CA ASN A 417 26.92 7.46 48.69
C ASN A 417 27.89 8.63 48.52
N LYS A 418 27.88 9.60 49.46
CA LYS A 418 29.05 10.41 49.76
C LYS A 418 29.51 10.05 51.19
N PRO A 419 30.70 9.47 51.37
CA PRO A 419 31.29 9.31 52.68
C PRO A 419 31.75 10.68 53.24
N ALA A 420 31.58 10.84 54.56
CA ALA A 420 31.94 11.99 55.36
C ALA A 420 33.47 12.27 55.41
#